data_207a0e36fa338d99aad08834613acd39
#
_entry.id   207a0e36fa338d99aad08834613acd39
#
_cell.length_a   1.000
_cell.length_b   1.000
_cell.length_c   1.000
_cell.angle_alpha   90.00
_cell.angle_beta   90.00
_cell.angle_gamma   90.00
#
_symmetry.space_group_name_H-M   'P 1'
#
loop_
_entity.id
_entity.type
_entity.pdbx_description
1 polymer ?
#
loop_
_entity_poly.entity_id
_entity_poly.type
_entity_poly.pdbx_seq_one_letter_code
_entity_poly.pdbx_strand_id
1 'polypeptide(L)'
;MSTAQHLSVQSQDQTLLRAGRWGDAPRDVLLLHGLAEHIGRYEHVAARLVQAGWRVTMPELRGHGKSGGKRGYTESWHRYVEDVQATAALIGKPYVLVAHSMGGLVALSTLLEATRPPCVAVALSNPLLGVAVKAPAIKVAAARLLSKIWPTLSLANELDAKAISRDPAVVAAYEADPLVFGTLTPRWFTEMEAAQLRLREGLSTIKIPLHLMLSEADRICDPKAARAVYEAYSGPKTLALYPPLFHELFNE
;
A
#
# COMPACT_ATOMS: atom_id res chain seq x y z
N MET A 1 19.38 14.51 9.90
CA MET A 1 18.23 13.87 9.20
C MET A 1 17.18 14.95 9.01
N SER A 2 16.60 15.09 7.82
CA SER A 2 15.49 16.04 7.59
C SER A 2 14.28 15.53 8.38
N THR A 3 13.80 16.34 9.34
CA THR A 3 12.57 16.04 10.08
C THR A 3 11.36 16.18 9.17
N ALA A 4 10.37 15.32 9.34
CA ALA A 4 9.13 15.40 8.59
C ALA A 4 8.37 16.70 8.88
N GLN A 5 7.95 17.39 7.84
CA GLN A 5 6.86 18.35 7.93
C GLN A 5 5.56 17.58 8.01
N HIS A 6 4.81 17.76 9.08
CA HIS A 6 3.51 17.12 9.24
C HIS A 6 2.43 17.92 8.51
N LEU A 7 1.60 17.22 7.73
CA LEU A 7 0.51 17.79 6.96
C LEU A 7 -0.82 17.12 7.36
N SER A 8 -1.90 17.87 7.27
CA SER A 8 -3.26 17.36 7.33
C SER A 8 -3.88 17.40 5.95
N VAL A 9 -4.46 16.30 5.51
CA VAL A 9 -5.09 16.14 4.20
C VAL A 9 -6.54 15.75 4.42
N GLN A 10 -7.46 16.41 3.76
CA GLN A 10 -8.88 16.07 3.82
C GLN A 10 -9.26 15.26 2.59
N SER A 11 -9.68 14.00 2.79
CA SER A 11 -10.21 13.15 1.73
C SER A 11 -11.58 13.62 1.28
N GLN A 12 -12.09 13.12 0.15
CA GLN A 12 -13.36 13.57 -0.43
C GLN A 12 -14.56 13.40 0.52
N ASP A 13 -14.54 12.33 1.33
CA ASP A 13 -15.56 12.04 2.34
C ASP A 13 -15.33 12.74 3.70
N GLN A 14 -14.47 13.77 3.72
CA GLN A 14 -14.09 14.56 4.89
C GLN A 14 -13.23 13.77 5.91
N THR A 15 -12.81 12.54 5.62
CA THR A 15 -11.86 11.82 6.48
C THR A 15 -10.55 12.61 6.55
N LEU A 16 -10.11 12.93 7.79
CA LEU A 16 -8.87 13.63 8.02
C LEU A 16 -7.71 12.63 8.00
N LEU A 17 -6.78 12.84 7.09
CA LEU A 17 -5.56 12.04 6.96
C LEU A 17 -4.37 12.83 7.49
N ARG A 18 -3.45 12.12 8.12
CA ARG A 18 -2.13 12.62 8.41
C ARG A 18 -1.18 12.29 7.27
N ALA A 19 -0.29 13.22 6.94
CA ALA A 19 0.80 12.95 6.01
C ALA A 19 2.12 13.54 6.54
N GLY A 20 3.23 12.97 6.09
CA GLY A 20 4.56 13.49 6.29
C GLY A 20 5.15 13.95 4.97
N ARG A 21 5.96 15.04 5.00
CA ARG A 21 6.75 15.50 3.86
C ARG A 21 8.20 15.69 4.28
N TRP A 22 9.12 15.17 3.47
CA TRP A 22 10.57 15.25 3.67
C TRP A 22 11.24 15.85 2.44
N GLY A 23 12.23 16.73 2.67
CA GLY A 23 12.98 17.41 1.60
C GLY A 23 12.19 18.50 0.89
N ASP A 24 12.87 19.22 0.00
CA ASP A 24 12.36 20.36 -0.77
C ASP A 24 12.76 20.32 -2.25
N ALA A 25 13.33 19.20 -2.69
CA ALA A 25 13.80 19.01 -4.06
C ALA A 25 12.66 19.17 -5.11
N PRO A 26 13.00 19.50 -6.37
CA PRO A 26 11.99 19.73 -7.42
C PRO A 26 11.27 18.47 -7.90
N ARG A 27 11.85 17.28 -7.68
CA ARG A 27 11.28 15.98 -8.05
C ARG A 27 10.47 15.39 -6.92
N ASP A 28 9.26 14.91 -7.20
CA ASP A 28 8.35 14.41 -6.17
C ASP A 28 8.18 12.90 -6.21
N VAL A 29 8.14 12.31 -5.02
CA VAL A 29 7.70 10.95 -4.75
C VAL A 29 6.50 11.01 -3.83
N LEU A 30 5.43 10.28 -4.19
CA LEU A 30 4.35 9.90 -3.30
C LEU A 30 4.57 8.45 -2.88
N LEU A 31 4.78 8.18 -1.59
CA LEU A 31 5.04 6.84 -1.08
C LEU A 31 3.85 6.35 -0.25
N LEU A 32 3.36 5.14 -0.57
CA LEU A 32 2.24 4.49 0.12
C LEU A 32 2.73 3.28 0.91
N HIS A 33 2.37 3.25 2.18
CA HIS A 33 2.68 2.15 3.11
C HIS A 33 1.73 0.94 2.91
N GLY A 34 2.03 -0.17 3.57
CA GLY A 34 1.24 -1.40 3.56
C GLY A 34 0.08 -1.42 4.56
N LEU A 35 -0.55 -2.59 4.70
CA LEU A 35 -1.63 -2.83 5.64
C LEU A 35 -1.10 -2.86 7.08
N ALA A 36 -1.90 -2.31 8.00
CA ALA A 36 -1.68 -2.38 9.45
C ALA A 36 -0.41 -1.68 9.97
N GLU A 37 0.23 -0.88 9.15
CA GLU A 37 1.43 -0.12 9.46
C GLU A 37 1.24 1.39 9.28
N HIS A 38 2.31 2.19 9.28
CA HIS A 38 2.25 3.64 9.20
C HIS A 38 3.57 4.24 8.65
N ILE A 39 3.55 5.54 8.33
CA ILE A 39 4.68 6.24 7.68
C ILE A 39 5.96 6.28 8.52
N GLY A 40 5.90 6.20 9.85
CA GLY A 40 7.08 6.18 10.71
C GLY A 40 8.04 5.02 10.41
N ARG A 41 7.53 3.92 9.86
CA ARG A 41 8.35 2.77 9.46
C ARG A 41 9.13 2.99 8.16
N TYR A 42 8.95 4.14 7.48
CA TYR A 42 9.56 4.49 6.20
C TYR A 42 10.47 5.72 6.28
N GLU A 43 10.76 6.25 7.47
CA GLU A 43 11.59 7.47 7.60
C GLU A 43 13.00 7.29 7.02
N HIS A 44 13.58 6.09 7.13
CA HIS A 44 14.86 5.77 6.54
C HIS A 44 14.81 5.72 5.01
N VAL A 45 13.70 5.24 4.43
CA VAL A 45 13.46 5.26 2.97
C VAL A 45 13.32 6.70 2.50
N ALA A 46 12.54 7.52 3.21
CA ALA A 46 12.40 8.94 2.91
C ALA A 46 13.76 9.66 2.95
N ALA A 47 14.59 9.38 3.97
CA ALA A 47 15.92 9.96 4.07
C ALA A 47 16.81 9.61 2.88
N ARG A 48 16.78 8.35 2.42
CA ARG A 48 17.53 7.91 1.22
C ARG A 48 17.04 8.59 -0.05
N LEU A 49 15.72 8.72 -0.22
CA LEU A 49 15.14 9.40 -1.38
C LEU A 49 15.47 10.91 -1.37
N VAL A 50 15.44 11.55 -0.20
CA VAL A 50 15.85 12.96 -0.05
C VAL A 50 17.33 13.14 -0.42
N GLN A 51 18.22 12.26 0.04
CA GLN A 51 19.63 12.27 -0.34
C GLN A 51 19.83 12.09 -1.85
N ALA A 52 18.94 11.35 -2.51
CA ALA A 52 18.92 11.16 -3.97
C ALA A 52 18.25 12.34 -4.73
N GLY A 53 17.89 13.43 -4.04
CA GLY A 53 17.32 14.64 -4.64
C GLY A 53 15.83 14.53 -4.94
N TRP A 54 15.07 13.85 -4.07
CA TRP A 54 13.62 13.79 -4.13
C TRP A 54 12.96 14.50 -2.96
N ARG A 55 11.80 15.08 -3.19
CA ARG A 55 10.86 15.46 -2.14
C ARG A 55 9.88 14.32 -1.96
N VAL A 56 9.75 13.82 -0.74
CA VAL A 56 8.92 12.66 -0.42
C VAL A 56 7.68 13.09 0.34
N THR A 57 6.50 12.71 -0.14
CA THR A 57 5.22 12.87 0.57
C THR A 57 4.65 11.50 0.86
N MET A 58 4.27 11.23 2.11
CA MET A 58 3.68 9.96 2.54
C MET A 58 2.40 10.22 3.33
N PRO A 59 1.21 9.84 2.84
CA PRO A 59 0.02 9.82 3.66
C PRO A 59 0.00 8.58 4.56
N GLU A 60 -0.56 8.71 5.76
CA GLU A 60 -1.14 7.58 6.48
C GLU A 60 -2.54 7.37 5.90
N LEU A 61 -2.75 6.25 5.20
CA LEU A 61 -4.06 5.93 4.62
C LEU A 61 -5.13 5.81 5.71
N ARG A 62 -6.39 6.00 5.37
CA ARG A 62 -7.49 5.88 6.33
C ARG A 62 -7.40 4.61 7.17
N GLY A 63 -7.70 4.73 8.47
CA GLY A 63 -7.60 3.61 9.41
C GLY A 63 -6.17 3.21 9.78
N HIS A 64 -5.14 3.97 9.39
CA HIS A 64 -3.74 3.68 9.70
C HIS A 64 -3.07 4.85 10.43
N GLY A 65 -2.01 4.54 11.18
CA GLY A 65 -1.22 5.53 11.89
C GLY A 65 -2.06 6.46 12.76
N LYS A 66 -1.96 7.75 12.49
CA LYS A 66 -2.72 8.84 13.16
C LYS A 66 -3.84 9.40 12.28
N SER A 67 -4.11 8.80 11.11
CA SER A 67 -5.22 9.16 10.25
C SER A 67 -6.55 8.73 10.83
N GLY A 68 -7.62 9.44 10.45
CA GLY A 68 -8.99 9.07 10.74
C GLY A 68 -9.41 7.76 10.06
N GLY A 69 -10.59 7.27 10.43
CA GLY A 69 -11.11 6.01 9.96
C GLY A 69 -10.89 4.84 10.93
N LYS A 70 -11.63 3.76 10.72
CA LYS A 70 -11.55 2.57 11.58
C LYS A 70 -10.41 1.66 11.13
N ARG A 71 -9.63 1.12 12.07
CA ARG A 71 -8.57 0.14 11.82
C ARG A 71 -9.10 -1.07 11.06
N GLY A 72 -8.40 -1.46 9.99
CA GLY A 72 -8.73 -2.64 9.20
C GLY A 72 -10.09 -2.60 8.52
N TYR A 73 -10.66 -1.41 8.29
CA TYR A 73 -11.95 -1.21 7.65
C TYR A 73 -11.87 -0.16 6.53
N THR A 74 -12.58 -0.41 5.46
CA THR A 74 -12.98 0.60 4.48
C THR A 74 -14.40 0.29 4.00
N GLU A 75 -15.19 1.31 3.72
CA GLU A 75 -16.53 1.16 3.15
C GLU A 75 -16.46 0.58 1.73
N SER A 76 -15.53 1.12 0.93
CA SER A 76 -15.17 0.63 -0.40
C SER A 76 -13.67 0.82 -0.64
N TRP A 77 -13.09 0.04 -1.55
CA TRP A 77 -11.68 0.21 -1.93
C TRP A 77 -11.39 1.57 -2.55
N HIS A 78 -12.38 2.16 -3.21
CA HIS A 78 -12.27 3.48 -3.83
C HIS A 78 -11.95 4.60 -2.81
N ARG A 79 -12.33 4.43 -1.53
CA ARG A 79 -11.96 5.39 -0.47
C ARG A 79 -10.46 5.53 -0.28
N TYR A 80 -9.68 4.46 -0.47
CA TYR A 80 -8.21 4.55 -0.50
C TYR A 80 -7.69 5.30 -1.73
N VAL A 81 -8.37 5.15 -2.87
CA VAL A 81 -8.04 5.91 -4.09
C VAL A 81 -8.25 7.41 -3.86
N GLU A 82 -9.36 7.80 -3.23
CA GLU A 82 -9.64 9.19 -2.84
C GLU A 82 -8.57 9.76 -1.89
N ASP A 83 -8.09 8.96 -0.94
CA ASP A 83 -7.01 9.35 -0.02
C ASP A 83 -5.71 9.68 -0.78
N VAL A 84 -5.36 8.84 -1.75
CA VAL A 84 -4.19 9.05 -2.61
C VAL A 84 -4.38 10.27 -3.50
N GLN A 85 -5.55 10.46 -4.12
CA GLN A 85 -5.85 11.62 -4.96
C GLN A 85 -5.78 12.93 -4.17
N ALA A 86 -6.36 12.97 -2.96
CA ALA A 86 -6.30 14.13 -2.08
C ALA A 86 -4.86 14.48 -1.69
N THR A 87 -4.04 13.46 -1.38
CA THR A 87 -2.61 13.66 -1.06
C THR A 87 -1.82 14.12 -2.27
N ALA A 88 -2.06 13.53 -3.44
CA ALA A 88 -1.38 13.90 -4.68
C ALA A 88 -1.73 15.32 -5.13
N ALA A 89 -2.94 15.80 -4.84
CA ALA A 89 -3.35 17.19 -5.09
C ALA A 89 -2.47 18.21 -4.35
N LEU A 90 -1.93 17.87 -3.17
CA LEU A 90 -0.96 18.71 -2.46
C LEU A 90 0.39 18.79 -3.15
N ILE A 91 0.75 17.83 -3.99
CA ILE A 91 1.97 17.87 -4.79
C ILE A 91 1.77 18.80 -5.98
N GLY A 92 0.61 18.75 -6.63
CA GLY A 92 0.16 19.68 -7.67
C GLY A 92 0.97 19.64 -8.98
N LYS A 93 1.88 18.67 -9.14
CA LYS A 93 2.77 18.51 -10.29
C LYS A 93 3.12 17.03 -10.53
N PRO A 94 3.82 16.67 -11.62
CA PRO A 94 4.19 15.29 -11.91
C PRO A 94 5.02 14.66 -10.78
N TYR A 95 4.70 13.40 -10.41
CA TYR A 95 5.34 12.66 -9.34
C TYR A 95 5.55 11.19 -9.72
N VAL A 96 6.48 10.54 -9.03
CA VAL A 96 6.65 9.08 -9.04
C VAL A 96 5.88 8.49 -7.87
N LEU A 97 5.12 7.43 -8.11
CA LEU A 97 4.38 6.70 -7.08
C LEU A 97 5.21 5.49 -6.64
N VAL A 98 5.58 5.45 -5.36
CA VAL A 98 6.25 4.30 -4.74
C VAL A 98 5.28 3.66 -3.75
N ALA A 99 5.15 2.34 -3.75
CA ALA A 99 4.16 1.71 -2.89
C ALA A 99 4.57 0.31 -2.46
N HIS A 100 4.22 -0.04 -1.23
CA HIS A 100 4.46 -1.36 -0.65
C HIS A 100 3.16 -2.11 -0.36
N SER A 101 3.13 -3.42 -0.63
CA SER A 101 2.07 -4.33 -0.17
C SER A 101 0.66 -3.84 -0.55
N MET A 102 -0.23 -3.60 0.43
CA MET A 102 -1.56 -3.01 0.24
C MET A 102 -1.48 -1.69 -0.53
N GLY A 103 -0.52 -0.83 -0.20
CA GLY A 103 -0.29 0.42 -0.91
C GLY A 103 -0.05 0.20 -2.41
N GLY A 104 0.55 -0.94 -2.80
CA GLY A 104 0.74 -1.32 -4.20
C GLY A 104 -0.58 -1.59 -4.94
N LEU A 105 -1.53 -2.27 -4.30
CA LEU A 105 -2.87 -2.44 -4.87
C LEU A 105 -3.62 -1.11 -4.92
N VAL A 106 -3.50 -0.27 -3.89
CA VAL A 106 -4.10 1.09 -3.88
C VAL A 106 -3.50 1.94 -5.00
N ALA A 107 -2.18 1.91 -5.18
CA ALA A 107 -1.48 2.64 -6.24
C ALA A 107 -2.00 2.26 -7.63
N LEU A 108 -2.06 0.96 -7.93
CA LEU A 108 -2.57 0.48 -9.22
C LEU A 108 -4.07 0.78 -9.38
N SER A 109 -4.88 0.69 -8.32
CA SER A 109 -6.29 1.10 -8.35
C SER A 109 -6.44 2.59 -8.69
N THR A 110 -5.58 3.45 -8.12
CA THR A 110 -5.57 4.89 -8.45
C THR A 110 -5.21 5.13 -9.91
N LEU A 111 -4.31 4.33 -10.48
CA LEU A 111 -3.91 4.45 -11.88
C LEU A 111 -5.00 3.98 -12.88
N LEU A 112 -6.00 3.23 -12.43
CA LEU A 112 -7.17 2.88 -13.25
C LEU A 112 -8.15 4.05 -13.42
N GLU A 113 -8.12 5.04 -12.53
CA GLU A 113 -9.06 6.15 -12.60
C GLU A 113 -8.80 7.06 -13.81
N ALA A 114 -9.88 7.49 -14.47
CA ALA A 114 -9.80 8.38 -15.62
C ALA A 114 -9.26 9.78 -15.25
N THR A 115 -9.66 10.26 -14.07
CA THR A 115 -9.18 11.53 -13.50
C THR A 115 -8.20 11.23 -12.38
N ARG A 116 -6.91 11.40 -12.65
CA ARG A 116 -5.85 11.21 -11.64
C ARG A 116 -4.81 12.32 -11.73
N PRO A 117 -4.18 12.69 -10.61
CA PRO A 117 -3.01 13.57 -10.65
C PRO A 117 -1.89 12.96 -11.50
N PRO A 118 -1.00 13.77 -12.08
CA PRO A 118 -0.04 13.34 -13.07
C PRO A 118 1.05 12.44 -12.47
N CYS A 119 0.78 11.14 -12.36
CA CYS A 119 1.76 10.12 -12.02
C CYS A 119 2.55 9.73 -13.28
N VAL A 120 3.89 9.88 -13.24
CA VAL A 120 4.75 9.65 -14.40
C VAL A 120 5.41 8.27 -14.40
N ALA A 121 5.51 7.61 -13.26
CA ALA A 121 6.02 6.25 -13.11
C ALA A 121 5.54 5.65 -11.79
N VAL A 122 5.50 4.33 -11.69
CA VAL A 122 5.16 3.61 -10.46
C VAL A 122 6.23 2.57 -10.13
N ALA A 123 6.65 2.52 -8.85
CA ALA A 123 7.52 1.49 -8.30
C ALA A 123 6.80 0.74 -7.19
N LEU A 124 6.72 -0.59 -7.30
CA LEU A 124 5.97 -1.45 -6.38
C LEU A 124 6.90 -2.42 -5.67
N SER A 125 6.78 -2.52 -4.37
CA SER A 125 7.48 -3.46 -3.51
C SER A 125 6.50 -4.50 -2.99
N ASN A 126 6.65 -5.76 -3.38
CA ASN A 126 5.81 -6.89 -2.98
C ASN A 126 4.31 -6.53 -2.91
N PRO A 127 3.69 -6.04 -4.00
CA PRO A 127 2.33 -5.49 -3.97
C PRO A 127 1.28 -6.58 -3.69
N LEU A 128 0.19 -6.21 -3.00
CA LEU A 128 -0.92 -7.10 -2.64
C LEU A 128 -1.80 -7.44 -3.86
N LEU A 129 -1.25 -8.16 -4.83
CA LEU A 129 -1.94 -8.61 -6.05
C LEU A 129 -2.51 -10.03 -5.94
N GLY A 130 -2.22 -10.69 -4.86
CA GLY A 130 -2.71 -11.97 -4.39
C GLY A 130 -2.21 -12.22 -2.98
N VAL A 131 -2.82 -13.16 -2.26
CA VAL A 131 -2.44 -13.55 -0.90
C VAL A 131 -1.72 -14.90 -0.98
N ALA A 132 -0.55 -15.03 -0.33
CA ALA A 132 0.29 -16.23 -0.39
C ALA A 132 -0.41 -17.43 0.28
N VAL A 133 -1.07 -17.21 1.41
CA VAL A 133 -1.83 -18.25 2.14
C VAL A 133 -3.32 -18.07 1.87
N LYS A 134 -3.90 -19.00 1.14
CA LYS A 134 -5.35 -18.97 0.85
C LYS A 134 -6.15 -19.37 2.09
N ALA A 135 -7.09 -18.53 2.49
CA ALA A 135 -8.04 -18.87 3.53
C ALA A 135 -8.94 -20.04 3.08
N PRO A 136 -9.34 -20.94 4.00
CA PRO A 136 -10.32 -21.98 3.70
C PRO A 136 -11.61 -21.42 3.10
N ALA A 137 -12.21 -22.12 2.13
CA ALA A 137 -13.41 -21.65 1.43
C ALA A 137 -14.56 -21.26 2.37
N ILE A 138 -14.70 -21.97 3.50
CA ILE A 138 -15.73 -21.67 4.50
C ILE A 138 -15.47 -20.31 5.19
N LYS A 139 -14.19 -19.96 5.51
CA LYS A 139 -13.84 -18.64 6.06
C LYS A 139 -14.15 -17.54 5.04
N VAL A 140 -13.86 -17.77 3.75
CA VAL A 140 -14.16 -16.81 2.68
C VAL A 140 -15.67 -16.60 2.52
N ALA A 141 -16.46 -17.68 2.53
CA ALA A 141 -17.93 -17.60 2.45
C ALA A 141 -18.51 -16.86 3.67
N ALA A 142 -18.01 -17.15 4.88
CA ALA A 142 -18.40 -16.45 6.10
C ALA A 142 -18.04 -14.96 6.04
N ALA A 143 -16.84 -14.61 5.56
CA ALA A 143 -16.42 -13.21 5.40
C ALA A 143 -17.32 -12.46 4.41
N ARG A 144 -17.72 -13.07 3.29
CA ARG A 144 -18.65 -12.48 2.32
C ARG A 144 -20.05 -12.25 2.90
N LEU A 145 -20.55 -13.17 3.73
CA LEU A 145 -21.82 -12.98 4.44
C LEU A 145 -21.70 -11.87 5.49
N LEU A 146 -20.68 -11.94 6.35
CA LEU A 146 -20.44 -10.94 7.40
C LEU A 146 -20.17 -9.55 6.82
N SER A 147 -19.55 -9.44 5.66
CA SER A 147 -19.38 -8.17 4.95
C SER A 147 -20.71 -7.46 4.65
N LYS A 148 -21.81 -8.22 4.51
CA LYS A 148 -23.15 -7.65 4.26
C LYS A 148 -23.91 -7.33 5.54
N ILE A 149 -23.83 -8.20 6.56
CA ILE A 149 -24.66 -8.10 7.78
C ILE A 149 -23.94 -7.42 8.94
N TRP A 150 -22.61 -7.53 9.03
CA TRP A 150 -21.79 -6.90 10.05
C TRP A 150 -20.43 -6.45 9.47
N PRO A 151 -20.42 -5.47 8.56
CA PRO A 151 -19.25 -5.07 7.77
C PRO A 151 -18.08 -4.55 8.61
N THR A 152 -18.36 -4.05 9.82
CA THR A 152 -17.39 -3.44 10.74
C THR A 152 -16.87 -4.38 11.81
N LEU A 153 -17.25 -5.67 11.82
CA LEU A 153 -16.76 -6.66 12.78
C LEU A 153 -15.23 -6.79 12.64
N SER A 154 -14.49 -6.52 13.71
CA SER A 154 -13.03 -6.65 13.71
C SER A 154 -12.65 -8.08 14.09
N LEU A 155 -11.88 -8.73 13.22
CA LEU A 155 -11.34 -10.09 13.38
C LEU A 155 -9.82 -10.03 13.36
N ALA A 156 -9.14 -10.97 14.02
CA ALA A 156 -7.69 -11.10 13.90
C ALA A 156 -7.30 -11.34 12.43
N ASN A 157 -6.26 -10.65 11.93
CA ASN A 157 -5.81 -10.80 10.56
C ASN A 157 -4.90 -12.02 10.33
N GLU A 158 -4.52 -12.72 11.40
CA GLU A 158 -3.67 -13.93 11.39
C GLU A 158 -2.32 -13.72 10.66
N LEU A 159 -1.86 -12.47 10.52
CA LEU A 159 -0.57 -12.17 9.88
C LEU A 159 0.57 -12.55 10.83
N ASP A 160 1.47 -13.41 10.35
CA ASP A 160 2.68 -13.77 11.09
C ASP A 160 3.72 -12.63 10.96
N ALA A 161 4.00 -11.94 12.07
CA ALA A 161 4.99 -10.87 12.11
C ALA A 161 6.39 -11.35 11.66
N LYS A 162 6.74 -12.63 11.86
CA LYS A 162 8.01 -13.21 11.41
C LYS A 162 8.11 -13.37 9.88
N ALA A 163 7.01 -13.18 9.17
CA ALA A 163 7.00 -13.22 7.71
C ALA A 163 7.29 -11.85 7.06
N ILE A 164 7.36 -10.76 7.85
CA ILE A 164 7.60 -9.42 7.30
C ILE A 164 9.07 -9.21 6.90
N SER A 165 10.02 -9.65 7.74
CA SER A 165 11.45 -9.48 7.51
C SER A 165 12.23 -10.64 8.13
N ARG A 166 13.43 -10.90 7.60
CA ARG A 166 14.42 -11.84 8.16
C ARG A 166 15.17 -11.24 9.35
N ASP A 167 15.17 -9.88 9.46
CA ASP A 167 15.82 -9.20 10.56
C ASP A 167 14.93 -9.25 11.82
N PRO A 168 15.38 -9.94 12.90
CA PRO A 168 14.60 -10.04 14.13
C PRO A 168 14.40 -8.68 14.82
N ALA A 169 15.25 -7.69 14.57
CA ALA A 169 15.08 -6.35 15.13
C ALA A 169 13.91 -5.62 14.46
N VAL A 170 13.72 -5.81 13.15
CA VAL A 170 12.56 -5.29 12.41
C VAL A 170 11.27 -5.93 12.91
N VAL A 171 11.27 -7.27 13.10
CA VAL A 171 10.12 -8.00 13.64
C VAL A 171 9.76 -7.51 15.05
N ALA A 172 10.74 -7.42 15.95
CA ALA A 172 10.52 -6.95 17.32
C ALA A 172 9.99 -5.50 17.35
N ALA A 173 10.52 -4.62 16.50
CA ALA A 173 10.04 -3.24 16.38
C ALA A 173 8.58 -3.18 15.87
N TYR A 174 8.21 -4.03 14.92
CA TYR A 174 6.84 -4.17 14.42
C TYR A 174 5.87 -4.62 15.51
N GLU A 175 6.24 -5.66 16.27
CA GLU A 175 5.39 -6.21 17.36
C GLU A 175 5.22 -5.23 18.53
N ALA A 176 6.22 -4.40 18.80
CA ALA A 176 6.20 -3.41 19.87
C ALA A 176 5.52 -2.08 19.48
N ASP A 177 5.22 -1.87 18.21
CA ASP A 177 4.70 -0.58 17.72
C ASP A 177 3.19 -0.43 17.99
N PRO A 178 2.76 0.55 18.81
CA PRO A 178 1.36 0.75 19.15
C PRO A 178 0.49 1.25 17.97
N LEU A 179 1.08 1.69 16.87
CA LEU A 179 0.37 2.12 15.67
C LEU A 179 0.17 0.97 14.67
N VAL A 180 0.85 -0.14 14.87
CA VAL A 180 0.62 -1.41 14.15
C VAL A 180 -0.60 -2.10 14.76
N PHE A 181 -1.41 -2.74 13.94
CA PHE A 181 -2.61 -3.42 14.41
C PHE A 181 -2.82 -4.78 13.74
N GLY A 182 -3.37 -5.73 14.48
CA GLY A 182 -3.55 -7.13 14.06
C GLY A 182 -5.00 -7.48 13.68
N THR A 183 -5.81 -6.54 13.18
CA THR A 183 -7.23 -6.81 12.90
C THR A 183 -7.64 -6.40 11.49
N LEU A 184 -8.58 -7.14 10.91
CA LEU A 184 -9.26 -6.83 9.66
C LEU A 184 -10.76 -7.03 9.77
N THR A 185 -11.52 -6.32 8.95
CA THR A 185 -12.95 -6.52 8.85
C THR A 185 -13.33 -7.33 7.62
N PRO A 186 -14.47 -8.06 7.65
CA PRO A 186 -14.99 -8.77 6.48
C PRO A 186 -15.20 -7.85 5.28
N ARG A 187 -15.61 -6.59 5.50
CA ARG A 187 -15.77 -5.60 4.42
C ARG A 187 -14.44 -5.29 3.75
N TRP A 188 -13.39 -5.03 4.54
CA TRP A 188 -12.06 -4.78 3.98
C TRP A 188 -11.59 -5.92 3.08
N PHE A 189 -11.78 -7.18 3.55
CA PHE A 189 -11.40 -8.36 2.80
C PHE A 189 -12.14 -8.45 1.45
N THR A 190 -13.47 -8.26 1.44
CA THR A 190 -14.25 -8.35 0.20
C THR A 190 -13.96 -7.21 -0.76
N GLU A 191 -13.65 -6.01 -0.25
CA GLU A 191 -13.26 -4.86 -1.06
C GLU A 191 -11.87 -5.07 -1.68
N MET A 192 -10.94 -5.67 -0.95
CA MET A 192 -9.61 -6.06 -1.47
C MET A 192 -9.74 -7.07 -2.61
N GLU A 193 -10.55 -8.15 -2.44
CA GLU A 193 -10.80 -9.13 -3.51
C GLU A 193 -11.40 -8.44 -4.76
N ALA A 194 -12.38 -7.57 -4.58
CA ALA A 194 -13.02 -6.82 -5.66
C ALA A 194 -12.03 -5.88 -6.37
N ALA A 195 -11.13 -5.23 -5.62
CA ALA A 195 -10.11 -4.36 -6.20
C ALA A 195 -9.09 -5.14 -7.05
N GLN A 196 -8.65 -6.31 -6.57
CA GLN A 196 -7.77 -7.19 -7.33
C GLN A 196 -8.43 -7.66 -8.64
N LEU A 197 -9.74 -7.94 -8.62
CA LEU A 197 -10.49 -8.31 -9.84
C LEU A 197 -10.55 -7.14 -10.81
N ARG A 198 -11.00 -5.96 -10.36
CA ARG A 198 -11.05 -4.73 -11.19
C ARG A 198 -9.69 -4.38 -11.79
N LEU A 199 -8.60 -4.57 -11.02
CA LEU A 199 -7.26 -4.33 -11.54
C LEU A 199 -6.94 -5.27 -12.71
N ARG A 200 -7.25 -6.57 -12.61
CA ARG A 200 -6.99 -7.53 -13.70
C ARG A 200 -7.75 -7.15 -14.97
N GLU A 201 -9.01 -6.71 -14.82
CA GLU A 201 -9.85 -6.29 -15.95
C GLU A 201 -9.36 -5.00 -16.60
N GLY A 202 -8.91 -4.02 -15.78
CA GLY A 202 -8.48 -2.71 -16.24
C GLY A 202 -6.96 -2.57 -16.50
N LEU A 203 -6.15 -3.58 -16.23
CA LEU A 203 -4.68 -3.49 -16.26
C LEU A 203 -4.12 -2.94 -17.57
N SER A 204 -4.76 -3.30 -18.69
CA SER A 204 -4.34 -2.88 -20.04
C SER A 204 -4.46 -1.37 -20.27
N THR A 205 -5.19 -0.64 -19.43
CA THR A 205 -5.33 0.83 -19.53
C THR A 205 -4.16 1.58 -18.91
N ILE A 206 -3.39 0.93 -18.02
CA ILE A 206 -2.24 1.54 -17.36
C ILE A 206 -1.01 1.39 -18.27
N LYS A 207 -0.42 2.53 -18.69
CA LYS A 207 0.69 2.57 -19.67
C LYS A 207 1.96 3.26 -19.16
N ILE A 208 1.95 3.82 -17.94
CA ILE A 208 3.12 4.51 -17.39
C ILE A 208 4.23 3.50 -17.05
N PRO A 209 5.50 3.91 -16.98
CA PRO A 209 6.58 3.02 -16.58
C PRO A 209 6.33 2.37 -15.22
N LEU A 210 6.49 1.04 -15.15
CA LEU A 210 6.39 0.22 -13.94
C LEU A 210 7.76 -0.36 -13.57
N HIS A 211 8.16 -0.18 -12.31
CA HIS A 211 9.25 -0.92 -11.68
C HIS A 211 8.68 -1.85 -10.61
N LEU A 212 8.81 -3.17 -10.79
CA LEU A 212 8.39 -4.16 -9.81
C LEU A 212 9.60 -4.69 -9.04
N MET A 213 9.60 -4.52 -7.73
CA MET A 213 10.53 -5.13 -6.78
C MET A 213 9.81 -6.31 -6.13
N LEU A 214 10.37 -7.51 -6.29
CA LEU A 214 9.70 -8.75 -5.89
C LEU A 214 10.63 -9.68 -5.14
N SER A 215 10.18 -10.17 -4.00
CA SER A 215 10.77 -11.33 -3.34
C SER A 215 9.99 -12.60 -3.67
N GLU A 216 10.68 -13.62 -4.12
CA GLU A 216 10.10 -14.95 -4.32
C GLU A 216 9.88 -15.71 -3.00
N ALA A 217 10.48 -15.23 -1.89
CA ALA A 217 10.30 -15.77 -0.54
C ALA A 217 9.20 -15.04 0.27
N ASP A 218 8.44 -14.14 -0.35
CA ASP A 218 7.31 -13.45 0.30
C ASP A 218 6.24 -14.48 0.70
N ARG A 219 5.89 -14.49 2.00
CA ARG A 219 4.91 -15.40 2.61
C ARG A 219 3.58 -14.73 2.89
N ILE A 220 3.47 -13.44 2.60
CA ILE A 220 2.28 -12.60 2.84
C ILE A 220 1.55 -12.33 1.52
N CYS A 221 2.23 -11.69 0.57
CA CYS A 221 1.72 -11.48 -0.78
C CYS A 221 2.20 -12.60 -1.71
N ASP A 222 1.34 -13.06 -2.61
CA ASP A 222 1.68 -14.12 -3.56
C ASP A 222 2.60 -13.58 -4.67
N PRO A 223 3.89 -13.97 -4.72
CA PRO A 223 4.79 -13.51 -5.75
C PRO A 223 4.40 -13.97 -7.16
N LYS A 224 3.68 -15.10 -7.28
CA LYS A 224 3.17 -15.59 -8.57
C LYS A 224 2.08 -14.67 -9.11
N ALA A 225 1.20 -14.18 -8.25
CA ALA A 225 0.18 -13.21 -8.63
C ALA A 225 0.80 -11.87 -9.08
N ALA A 226 1.82 -11.39 -8.38
CA ALA A 226 2.54 -10.17 -8.75
C ALA A 226 3.27 -10.34 -10.09
N ARG A 227 3.92 -11.50 -10.31
CA ARG A 227 4.57 -11.83 -11.59
C ARG A 227 3.56 -11.91 -12.73
N ALA A 228 2.39 -12.54 -12.53
CA ALA A 228 1.35 -12.61 -13.55
C ALA A 228 0.84 -11.23 -13.97
N VAL A 229 0.67 -10.29 -13.02
CA VAL A 229 0.33 -8.89 -13.32
C VAL A 229 1.48 -8.22 -14.08
N TYR A 230 2.73 -8.42 -13.68
CA TYR A 230 3.89 -7.89 -14.40
C TYR A 230 3.94 -8.39 -15.84
N GLU A 231 3.76 -9.69 -16.08
CA GLU A 231 3.77 -10.26 -17.44
C GLU A 231 2.65 -9.67 -18.31
N ALA A 232 1.44 -9.52 -17.77
CA ALA A 232 0.28 -8.96 -18.45
C ALA A 232 0.35 -7.43 -18.64
N TYR A 233 1.24 -6.74 -17.90
CA TYR A 233 1.39 -5.29 -18.00
C TYR A 233 1.94 -4.89 -19.35
N SER A 234 1.27 -3.97 -20.05
CA SER A 234 1.57 -3.61 -21.43
C SER A 234 2.38 -2.31 -21.61
N GLY A 235 2.59 -1.53 -20.54
CA GLY A 235 3.47 -0.36 -20.54
C GLY A 235 4.96 -0.75 -20.41
N PRO A 236 5.87 0.24 -20.44
CA PRO A 236 7.28 0.01 -20.13
C PRO A 236 7.41 -0.60 -18.72
N LYS A 237 8.19 -1.65 -18.55
CA LYS A 237 8.30 -2.34 -17.28
C LYS A 237 9.69 -2.89 -17.01
N THR A 238 10.09 -2.90 -15.75
CA THR A 238 11.32 -3.52 -15.24
C THR A 238 11.02 -4.33 -14.00
N LEU A 239 11.76 -5.42 -13.80
CA LEU A 239 11.64 -6.31 -12.65
C LEU A 239 12.99 -6.41 -11.94
N ALA A 240 12.98 -6.19 -10.63
CA ALA A 240 14.09 -6.48 -9.74
C ALA A 240 13.69 -7.59 -8.77
N LEU A 241 14.49 -8.66 -8.71
CA LEU A 241 14.26 -9.78 -7.81
C LEU A 241 15.19 -9.68 -6.62
N TYR A 242 14.66 -9.96 -5.44
CA TYR A 242 15.35 -9.90 -4.16
C TYR A 242 15.25 -11.24 -3.38
N PRO A 243 15.74 -12.35 -3.94
CA PRO A 243 15.84 -13.58 -3.18
C PRO A 243 17.04 -13.47 -2.22
N PRO A 244 16.93 -13.84 -0.98
CA PRO A 244 15.83 -14.50 -0.27
C PRO A 244 15.10 -13.60 0.73
N LEU A 245 14.93 -12.30 0.41
CA LEU A 245 14.28 -11.33 1.31
C LEU A 245 12.81 -11.71 1.55
N PHE A 246 12.23 -11.27 2.67
CA PHE A 246 10.83 -11.50 2.98
C PHE A 246 9.93 -10.38 2.44
N HIS A 247 8.80 -10.10 3.09
CA HIS A 247 7.77 -9.22 2.57
C HIS A 247 8.19 -7.75 2.47
N GLU A 248 8.80 -7.22 3.52
CA GLU A 248 9.11 -5.80 3.64
C GLU A 248 10.50 -5.46 3.09
N LEU A 249 10.65 -5.43 1.74
CA LEU A 249 11.94 -5.17 1.08
C LEU A 249 12.61 -3.86 1.52
N PHE A 250 11.84 -2.88 1.96
CA PHE A 250 12.36 -1.61 2.43
C PHE A 250 12.91 -1.67 3.87
N ASN A 251 12.56 -2.72 4.61
CA ASN A 251 12.94 -2.93 6.02
C ASN A 251 13.84 -4.17 6.21
N GLU A 252 14.34 -4.72 5.14
CA GLU A 252 15.30 -5.82 5.17
C GLU A 252 16.77 -5.34 5.33
#